data_94673c77b4d83be395ec12ade9e29dfb
#
_entry.id   94673c77b4d83be395ec12ade9e29dfb
#
_cell.length_a   1.000
_cell.length_b   1.000
_cell.length_c   1.000
_cell.angle_alpha   90.00
_cell.angle_beta   90.00
_cell.angle_gamma   90.00
#
_symmetry.space_group_name_H-M   'P 1'
#
loop_
_entity.id
_entity.type
_entity.pdbx_description
1 polymer ?
#
loop_
_entity_poly.entity_id
_entity_poly.type
_entity_poly.pdbx_seq_one_letter_code
_entity_poly.pdbx_strand_id
1 'polypeptide(L)'
;MTSELHRSGEPDLSDLQWRDRRWSGSQAYSNSKLFVVALAFGVARRWPNVLSNAVNPGVVPTRMGGPQAPDNLELGAETQVWLAVSTERDALVSGKYVYHKEIRSAHPAASDVNFQNQVFDACAQLTGVELS
;
A
#
# COMPACT_ATOMS: atom_id res chain seq x y z
N MET A 1 -2.53 -4.36 -0.60
CA MET A 1 -3.00 -4.09 0.78
C MET A 1 -1.91 -3.39 1.58
N THR A 2 -2.24 -2.30 2.25
CA THR A 2 -1.32 -1.49 3.05
C THR A 2 -1.77 -1.39 4.52
N SER A 3 -1.29 -0.39 5.25
CA SER A 3 -1.58 -0.12 6.65
C SER A 3 -1.54 1.39 6.89
N GLU A 4 -2.20 1.87 7.92
CA GLU A 4 -2.03 3.25 8.39
C GLU A 4 -0.57 3.57 8.70
N LEU A 5 0.20 2.57 9.13
CA LEU A 5 1.63 2.73 9.44
C LEU A 5 2.50 3.10 8.21
N HIS A 6 1.96 3.05 6.99
CA HIS A 6 2.69 3.55 5.82
C HIS A 6 3.07 5.03 5.97
N ARG A 7 2.31 5.79 6.77
CA ARG A 7 2.58 7.21 7.03
C ARG A 7 3.90 7.44 7.77
N SER A 8 4.34 6.45 8.54
CA SER A 8 5.63 6.47 9.23
C SER A 8 6.76 5.88 8.39
N GLY A 9 6.48 5.50 7.15
CA GLY A 9 7.47 5.00 6.21
C GLY A 9 8.44 6.09 5.77
N GLU A 10 9.66 5.69 5.50
CA GLU A 10 10.71 6.54 4.95
C GLU A 10 10.81 6.28 3.44
N PRO A 11 10.74 7.33 2.59
CA PRO A 11 10.85 7.17 1.13
C PRO A 11 12.32 7.02 0.70
N ASP A 12 13.04 6.13 1.34
CA ASP A 12 14.46 5.87 1.13
C ASP A 12 14.67 4.41 0.72
N LEU A 13 15.22 4.18 -0.46
CA LEU A 13 15.50 2.87 -1.05
C LEU A 13 16.99 2.48 -0.98
N SER A 14 17.84 3.30 -0.34
CA SER A 14 19.29 3.10 -0.33
C SER A 14 19.73 1.80 0.36
N ASP A 15 18.96 1.33 1.34
CA ASP A 15 19.21 0.08 2.06
C ASP A 15 17.90 -0.73 2.22
N LEU A 16 17.25 -1.00 1.09
CA LEU A 16 15.95 -1.68 1.03
C LEU A 16 15.98 -3.05 1.73
N GLN A 17 17.12 -3.74 1.68
CA GLN A 17 17.28 -5.07 2.28
C GLN A 17 17.86 -5.02 3.70
N TRP A 18 18.01 -3.85 4.31
CA TRP A 18 18.50 -3.69 5.70
C TRP A 18 19.86 -4.37 5.95
N ARG A 19 20.80 -4.18 5.05
CA ARG A 19 22.14 -4.78 5.16
C ARG A 19 23.10 -3.95 6.00
N ASP A 20 22.97 -2.62 5.91
CA ASP A 20 23.95 -1.69 6.46
C ASP A 20 23.46 -1.00 7.75
N ARG A 21 22.18 -0.91 7.96
CA ARG A 21 21.58 -0.28 9.14
C ARG A 21 21.06 -1.31 10.15
N ARG A 22 20.96 -0.89 11.40
CA ARG A 22 20.39 -1.72 12.46
C ARG A 22 18.92 -2.05 12.15
N TRP A 23 18.58 -3.32 12.26
CA TRP A 23 17.22 -3.79 12.06
C TRP A 23 16.22 -3.13 13.01
N SER A 24 15.12 -2.61 12.46
CA SER A 24 13.94 -2.16 13.17
C SER A 24 12.71 -2.76 12.46
N GLY A 25 12.06 -3.72 13.12
CA GLY A 25 10.90 -4.39 12.54
C GLY A 25 9.74 -3.43 12.25
N SER A 26 9.49 -2.47 13.14
CA SER A 26 8.44 -1.47 12.95
C SER A 26 8.73 -0.52 11.78
N GLN A 27 9.98 -0.08 11.65
CA GLN A 27 10.36 0.80 10.54
C GLN A 27 10.37 0.05 9.21
N ALA A 28 10.85 -1.20 9.19
CA ALA A 28 10.83 -2.03 7.99
C ALA A 28 9.39 -2.30 7.52
N TYR A 29 8.49 -2.57 8.46
CA TYR A 29 7.07 -2.72 8.18
C TYR A 29 6.48 -1.44 7.57
N SER A 30 6.67 -0.29 8.22
CA SER A 30 6.16 0.99 7.75
C SER A 30 6.69 1.35 6.36
N ASN A 31 7.99 1.14 6.11
CA ASN A 31 8.60 1.36 4.79
C ASN A 31 7.96 0.46 3.74
N SER A 32 7.81 -0.84 4.03
CA SER A 32 7.23 -1.79 3.08
C SER A 32 5.79 -1.39 2.70
N LYS A 33 5.03 -0.88 3.66
CA LYS A 33 3.65 -0.46 3.42
C LYS A 33 3.56 0.87 2.66
N LEU A 34 4.53 1.77 2.83
CA LEU A 34 4.67 2.95 1.98
C LEU A 34 4.99 2.57 0.52
N PHE A 35 5.91 1.62 0.32
CA PHE A 35 6.27 1.16 -1.02
C PHE A 35 5.08 0.49 -1.74
N VAL A 36 4.26 -0.24 -1.00
CA VAL A 36 3.01 -0.82 -1.54
C VAL A 36 2.04 0.28 -2.02
N VAL A 37 1.90 1.38 -1.28
CA VAL A 37 1.06 2.51 -1.71
C VAL A 37 1.64 3.16 -2.98
N ALA A 38 2.96 3.39 -3.01
CA ALA A 38 3.64 3.94 -4.18
C ALA A 38 3.48 3.04 -5.42
N LEU A 39 3.58 1.72 -5.26
CA LEU A 39 3.33 0.76 -6.34
C LEU A 39 1.88 0.84 -6.84
N ALA A 40 0.90 0.86 -5.94
CA ALA A 40 -0.51 0.96 -6.33
C ALA A 40 -0.80 2.24 -7.12
N PHE A 41 -0.26 3.37 -6.67
CA PHE A 41 -0.42 4.66 -7.36
C PHE A 41 0.35 4.70 -8.68
N GLY A 42 1.52 4.08 -8.73
CA GLY A 42 2.31 3.94 -9.94
C GLY A 42 1.62 3.09 -11.01
N VAL A 43 0.99 1.99 -10.62
CA VAL A 43 0.16 1.14 -11.50
C VAL A 43 -1.03 1.94 -12.04
N ALA A 44 -1.73 2.67 -11.17
CA ALA A 44 -2.85 3.52 -11.59
C ALA A 44 -2.44 4.54 -12.67
N ARG A 45 -1.25 5.12 -12.53
CA ARG A 45 -0.70 6.07 -13.49
C ARG A 45 -0.27 5.41 -14.80
N ARG A 46 0.41 4.26 -14.73
CA ARG A 46 0.97 3.57 -15.90
C ARG A 46 -0.11 2.86 -16.73
N TRP A 47 -1.14 2.35 -16.07
CA TRP A 47 -2.21 1.58 -16.70
C TRP A 47 -3.57 2.22 -16.46
N PRO A 48 -3.93 3.27 -17.22
CA PRO A 48 -5.15 4.04 -16.98
C PRO A 48 -6.45 3.24 -17.15
N ASN A 49 -6.38 2.06 -17.80
CA ASN A 49 -7.52 1.16 -17.95
C ASN A 49 -7.67 0.18 -16.76
N VAL A 50 -6.80 0.27 -15.77
CA VAL A 50 -6.83 -0.57 -14.56
C VAL A 50 -7.09 0.32 -13.34
N LEU A 51 -8.10 -0.04 -12.56
CA LEU A 51 -8.37 0.62 -11.29
C LEU A 51 -7.44 0.02 -10.21
N SER A 52 -6.45 0.79 -9.80
CA SER A 52 -5.45 0.35 -8.80
C SER A 52 -5.49 1.26 -7.59
N ASN A 53 -5.76 0.69 -6.44
CA ASN A 53 -5.88 1.42 -5.17
C ASN A 53 -5.13 0.71 -4.05
N ALA A 54 -4.73 1.48 -3.05
CA ALA A 54 -4.14 0.95 -1.82
C ALA A 54 -5.21 0.89 -0.72
N VAL A 55 -5.39 -0.27 -0.12
CA VAL A 55 -6.41 -0.49 0.92
C VAL A 55 -5.77 -0.75 2.27
N ASN A 56 -6.23 -0.01 3.26
CA ASN A 56 -5.99 -0.29 4.67
C ASN A 56 -7.21 -1.05 5.23
N PRO A 57 -7.05 -2.32 5.64
CA PRO A 57 -8.17 -3.11 6.15
C PRO A 57 -8.55 -2.78 7.60
N GLY A 58 -7.78 -1.92 8.26
CA GLY A 58 -7.88 -1.71 9.70
C GLY A 58 -7.06 -2.73 10.50
N VAL A 59 -7.27 -2.76 11.80
CA VAL A 59 -6.61 -3.70 12.72
C VAL A 59 -7.61 -4.80 13.08
N VAL A 60 -7.48 -5.94 12.41
CA VAL A 60 -8.43 -7.06 12.49
C VAL A 60 -7.87 -8.23 13.30
N PRO A 61 -8.74 -9.04 13.95
CA PRO A 61 -8.30 -10.16 14.81
C PRO A 61 -7.82 -11.37 14.00
N THR A 62 -6.78 -11.16 13.22
CA THR A 62 -6.00 -12.18 12.53
C THR A 62 -4.82 -12.61 13.40
N ARG A 63 -4.02 -13.56 12.93
CA ARG A 63 -2.77 -13.94 13.60
C ARG A 63 -1.83 -12.74 13.77
N MET A 64 -1.81 -11.81 12.81
CA MET A 64 -1.00 -10.59 12.86
C MET A 64 -1.59 -9.56 13.82
N GLY A 65 -2.90 -9.31 13.74
CA GLY A 65 -3.57 -8.29 14.55
C GLY A 65 -3.81 -8.68 16.01
N GLY A 66 -3.85 -9.98 16.27
CA GLY A 66 -4.12 -10.53 17.60
C GLY A 66 -5.61 -10.52 17.99
N PRO A 67 -5.99 -11.28 19.02
CA PRO A 67 -7.40 -11.48 19.38
C PRO A 67 -8.08 -10.22 19.96
N GLN A 68 -7.29 -9.22 20.38
CA GLN A 68 -7.79 -7.97 20.97
C GLN A 68 -7.88 -6.84 19.93
N ALA A 69 -7.69 -7.14 18.64
CA ALA A 69 -7.78 -6.14 17.60
C ALA A 69 -9.18 -5.50 17.57
N PRO A 70 -9.27 -4.14 17.38
CA PRO A 70 -10.54 -3.42 17.54
C PRO A 70 -11.55 -3.65 16.43
N ASP A 71 -11.10 -4.01 15.21
CA ASP A 71 -11.97 -4.26 14.08
C ASP A 71 -12.38 -5.75 14.01
N ASN A 72 -13.44 -6.06 13.27
CA ASN A 72 -13.85 -7.43 13.00
C ASN A 72 -13.42 -7.89 11.61
N LEU A 73 -13.49 -9.21 11.36
CA LEU A 73 -13.06 -9.80 10.09
C LEU A 73 -13.91 -9.35 8.89
N GLU A 74 -15.21 -9.17 9.08
CA GLU A 74 -16.11 -8.71 8.02
C GLU A 74 -15.72 -7.31 7.57
N LEU A 75 -15.54 -6.39 8.52
CA LEU A 75 -15.13 -5.02 8.25
C LEU A 75 -13.73 -4.97 7.59
N GLY A 76 -12.83 -5.87 8.02
CA GLY A 76 -11.49 -5.98 7.44
C GLY A 76 -11.47 -6.43 5.98
N ALA A 77 -12.50 -7.14 5.51
CA ALA A 77 -12.62 -7.63 4.13
C ALA A 77 -13.50 -6.74 3.25
N GLU A 78 -14.40 -5.97 3.83
CA GLU A 78 -15.48 -5.28 3.11
C GLU A 78 -14.99 -4.31 2.04
N THR A 79 -13.99 -3.49 2.33
CA THR A 79 -13.50 -2.47 1.41
C THR A 79 -12.86 -3.07 0.16
N GLN A 80 -12.05 -4.12 0.29
CA GLN A 80 -11.43 -4.80 -0.84
C GLN A 80 -12.46 -5.43 -1.76
N VAL A 81 -13.46 -6.08 -1.19
CA VAL A 81 -14.55 -6.70 -1.95
C VAL A 81 -15.35 -5.62 -2.68
N TRP A 82 -15.72 -4.56 -1.97
CA TRP A 82 -16.45 -3.43 -2.55
C TRP A 82 -15.71 -2.80 -3.72
N LEU A 83 -14.42 -2.52 -3.59
CA LEU A 83 -13.59 -1.98 -4.67
C LEU A 83 -13.47 -2.94 -5.86
N ALA A 84 -13.49 -4.24 -5.61
CA ALA A 84 -13.32 -5.24 -6.67
C ALA A 84 -14.57 -5.47 -7.51
N VAL A 85 -15.77 -5.37 -6.91
CA VAL A 85 -17.00 -5.83 -7.57
C VAL A 85 -18.08 -4.77 -7.67
N SER A 86 -18.00 -3.67 -6.94
CA SER A 86 -19.06 -2.65 -6.93
C SER A 86 -19.03 -1.81 -8.20
N THR A 87 -20.22 -1.49 -8.71
CA THR A 87 -20.42 -0.55 -9.80
C THR A 87 -20.80 0.85 -9.31
N GLU A 88 -20.83 1.05 -8.00
CA GLU A 88 -21.07 2.35 -7.39
C GLU A 88 -19.99 3.35 -7.80
N ARG A 89 -20.38 4.60 -8.02
CA ARG A 89 -19.47 5.67 -8.44
C ARG A 89 -18.26 5.81 -7.51
N ASP A 90 -18.48 5.70 -6.19
CA ASP A 90 -17.43 5.88 -5.18
C ASP A 90 -16.41 4.73 -5.16
N ALA A 91 -16.77 3.57 -5.72
CA ALA A 91 -15.84 2.43 -5.87
C ALA A 91 -15.02 2.51 -7.17
N LEU A 92 -15.48 3.25 -8.17
CA LEU A 92 -14.84 3.36 -9.49
C LEU A 92 -13.76 4.44 -9.48
N VAL A 93 -12.78 4.28 -8.61
CA VAL A 93 -11.65 5.20 -8.41
C VAL A 93 -10.33 4.49 -8.65
N SER A 94 -9.28 5.26 -8.95
CA SER A 94 -7.94 4.71 -9.14
C SER A 94 -6.88 5.66 -8.55
N GLY A 95 -5.78 5.09 -8.08
CA GLY A 95 -4.71 5.86 -7.46
C GLY A 95 -5.09 6.45 -6.11
N LYS A 96 -5.92 5.75 -5.36
CA LYS A 96 -6.42 6.22 -4.06
C LYS A 96 -5.97 5.31 -2.92
N TYR A 97 -5.86 5.92 -1.73
CA TYR A 97 -5.73 5.22 -0.46
C TYR A 97 -7.10 5.17 0.20
N VAL A 98 -7.56 3.97 0.51
CA VAL A 98 -8.94 3.74 0.97
C VAL A 98 -8.94 3.00 2.31
N TYR A 99 -9.71 3.50 3.25
CA TYR A 99 -9.94 2.91 4.55
C TYR A 99 -11.45 2.87 4.83
N HIS A 100 -12.00 1.69 5.07
CA HIS A 100 -13.42 1.48 5.33
C HIS A 100 -14.33 2.25 4.34
N LYS A 101 -14.08 2.04 3.04
CA LYS A 101 -14.79 2.70 1.92
C LYS A 101 -14.61 4.22 1.82
N GLU A 102 -13.75 4.82 2.64
CA GLU A 102 -13.43 6.24 2.58
C GLU A 102 -12.08 6.49 1.93
N ILE A 103 -12.04 7.42 0.98
CA ILE A 103 -10.78 7.89 0.40
C ILE A 103 -10.13 8.82 1.43
N ARG A 104 -8.86 8.52 1.74
CA ARG A 104 -8.05 9.34 2.64
C ARG A 104 -6.74 9.73 1.98
N SER A 105 -6.08 10.77 2.49
CA SER A 105 -4.76 11.15 2.00
C SER A 105 -3.71 10.11 2.42
N ALA A 106 -2.82 9.76 1.49
CA ALA A 106 -1.68 8.90 1.77
C ALA A 106 -0.44 9.73 2.14
N HIS A 107 0.64 9.04 2.51
CA HIS A 107 1.95 9.69 2.65
C HIS A 107 2.30 10.41 1.34
N PRO A 108 2.76 11.68 1.38
CA PRO A 108 3.01 12.47 0.16
C PRO A 108 3.96 11.83 -0.84
N ALA A 109 4.97 11.09 -0.37
CA ALA A 109 5.92 10.41 -1.23
C ALA A 109 5.25 9.38 -2.17
N ALA A 110 4.13 8.79 -1.76
CA ALA A 110 3.42 7.81 -2.59
C ALA A 110 2.89 8.40 -3.89
N SER A 111 2.64 9.70 -3.93
CA SER A 111 2.19 10.44 -5.12
C SER A 111 3.33 11.03 -5.94
N ASP A 112 4.56 10.94 -5.46
CA ASP A 112 5.75 11.39 -6.18
C ASP A 112 6.10 10.40 -7.30
N VAL A 113 6.06 10.87 -8.55
CA VAL A 113 6.32 10.03 -9.72
C VAL A 113 7.73 9.46 -9.71
N ASN A 114 8.73 10.25 -9.30
CA ASN A 114 10.10 9.79 -9.22
C ASN A 114 10.26 8.68 -8.18
N PHE A 115 9.65 8.84 -7.00
CA PHE A 115 9.67 7.81 -5.98
C PHE A 115 8.95 6.54 -6.43
N GLN A 116 7.79 6.64 -7.07
CA GLN A 116 7.10 5.49 -7.66
C GLN A 116 8.02 4.73 -8.64
N ASN A 117 8.69 5.45 -9.55
CA ASN A 117 9.60 4.84 -10.52
C ASN A 117 10.78 4.16 -9.82
N GLN A 118 11.37 4.79 -8.81
CA GLN A 118 12.45 4.18 -8.03
C GLN A 118 12.02 2.89 -7.33
N VAL A 119 10.79 2.83 -6.81
CA VAL A 119 10.24 1.60 -6.20
C VAL A 119 10.08 0.50 -7.25
N PHE A 120 9.54 0.81 -8.43
CA PHE A 120 9.44 -0.16 -9.53
C PHE A 120 10.81 -0.68 -9.94
N ASP A 121 11.79 0.20 -10.11
CA ASP A 121 13.15 -0.16 -10.53
C ASP A 121 13.83 -1.05 -9.49
N ALA A 122 13.70 -0.71 -8.19
CA ALA A 122 14.26 -1.50 -7.12
C ALA A 122 13.63 -2.91 -7.05
N CYS A 123 12.32 -3.02 -7.23
CA CYS A 123 11.64 -4.30 -7.30
C CYS A 123 12.11 -5.13 -8.50
N ALA A 124 12.23 -4.51 -9.68
CA ALA A 124 12.72 -5.17 -10.88
C ALA A 124 14.14 -5.71 -10.70
N GLN A 125 15.03 -4.91 -10.11
CA GLN A 125 16.41 -5.32 -9.85
C GLN A 125 16.49 -6.51 -8.88
N LEU A 126 15.65 -6.51 -7.85
CA LEU A 126 15.65 -7.57 -6.82
C LEU A 126 14.99 -8.87 -7.28
N THR A 127 14.00 -8.79 -8.14
CA THR A 127 13.18 -9.93 -8.56
C THR A 127 13.51 -10.45 -9.97
N GLY A 128 14.14 -9.62 -10.80
CA GLY A 128 14.31 -9.89 -12.22
C GLY A 128 13.01 -9.76 -13.05
N VAL A 129 11.96 -9.20 -12.47
CA VAL A 129 10.65 -9.01 -13.12
C VAL A 129 10.38 -7.53 -13.32
N GLU A 130 10.20 -7.14 -14.57
CA GLU A 130 9.81 -5.77 -14.94
C GLU A 130 8.31 -5.70 -15.18
N LEU A 131 7.69 -4.61 -14.68
CA LEU A 131 6.31 -4.26 -14.98
C LEU A 131 6.30 -3.21 -16.10
N SER A 132 5.83 -3.61 -17.23
CA SER A 132 5.75 -2.76 -18.42
C SER A 132 4.60 -1.74 -18.35
#